data_a153013e252f8f7b8da723664684ea38
#
_entry.id   a153013e252f8f7b8da723664684ea38
#
_cell.length_a   1.000
_cell.length_b   1.000
_cell.length_c   1.000
_cell.angle_alpha   90.00
_cell.angle_beta   90.00
_cell.angle_gamma   90.00
#
_symmetry.space_group_name_H-M   'P 1'
#
loop_
_entity.id
_entity.type
_entity.pdbx_description
1 polymer ?
#
loop_
_entity_poly.entity_id
_entity_poly.type
_entity_poly.pdbx_seq_one_letter_code
_entity_poly.pdbx_strand_id
1 'polypeptide(L)'
;MVKRPNILWVSFEDCYPHFGCYGDKVARTPSLDQLAAEGALWTRAFSTAPVCSPARSGVITGMYPVSIGTHHHRTGSGERIGSLAYSYEAVIPHYVKCFSEYLRADGYYCSNNAKTDYQFAPPITAWDDCGATGHWRNRPDTDDSFFAVFNLGQTHESNMWEEKNGEPVWPELDFDLESIEVPPYFPDTKKVRESIARNYMNIEFADRQLGELMRALEEDGLADNTIVFVWTDHGPMPRGKRWPYDSGIRSPLIVRWPDGLPGGTVRDELVSTIDLAPTVMSLCGVEMPRHMQGRAFLGAKAEAPREYVYAARDRYDEMYDTVRAVRDKRFKYIRHY
;
A
#
# COMPACT_ATOMS: atom_id res chain seq x y z
N MET A 1 -2.37 -27.70 -18.70
CA MET A 1 -1.52 -26.52 -18.42
C MET A 1 -1.87 -26.07 -17.02
N VAL A 2 -0.88 -25.74 -16.17
CA VAL A 2 -1.15 -25.15 -14.86
C VAL A 2 -1.78 -23.78 -15.13
N LYS A 3 -2.96 -23.52 -14.54
CA LYS A 3 -3.66 -22.23 -14.70
C LYS A 3 -2.80 -21.15 -14.01
N ARG A 4 -2.52 -20.06 -14.71
CA ARG A 4 -1.79 -18.91 -14.15
C ARG A 4 -2.59 -18.33 -12.99
N PRO A 5 -1.97 -17.91 -11.87
CA PRO A 5 -2.69 -17.33 -10.76
C PRO A 5 -3.25 -15.96 -11.13
N ASN A 6 -4.42 -15.64 -10.61
CA ASN A 6 -4.89 -14.28 -10.55
C ASN A 6 -4.21 -13.56 -9.38
N ILE A 7 -4.07 -12.25 -9.49
CA ILE A 7 -3.53 -11.41 -8.42
C ILE A 7 -4.55 -10.33 -8.04
N LEU A 8 -4.90 -10.28 -6.77
CA LEU A 8 -5.69 -9.20 -6.19
C LEU A 8 -4.83 -8.42 -5.21
N TRP A 9 -4.67 -7.11 -5.45
CA TRP A 9 -4.10 -6.17 -4.49
C TRP A 9 -5.18 -5.33 -3.85
N VAL A 10 -5.21 -5.34 -2.53
CA VAL A 10 -6.04 -4.43 -1.74
C VAL A 10 -5.12 -3.54 -0.93
N SER A 11 -5.04 -2.28 -1.32
CA SER A 11 -4.26 -1.28 -0.59
C SER A 11 -5.15 -0.47 0.34
N PHE A 12 -4.80 -0.43 1.61
CA PHE A 12 -5.33 0.55 2.55
C PHE A 12 -4.49 1.82 2.42
N GLU A 13 -5.09 3.00 2.55
CA GLU A 13 -4.35 4.25 2.56
C GLU A 13 -4.02 4.66 3.99
N ASP A 14 -2.90 5.38 4.19
CA ASP A 14 -2.56 6.00 5.47
C ASP A 14 -2.76 5.06 6.67
N CYS A 15 -2.27 3.82 6.62
CA CYS A 15 -2.58 2.82 7.62
C CYS A 15 -1.32 2.24 8.27
N TYR A 16 -1.39 2.00 9.57
CA TYR A 16 -0.40 1.25 10.34
C TYR A 16 -1.03 -0.10 10.71
N PRO A 17 -0.27 -1.16 11.00
CA PRO A 17 -0.84 -2.48 11.32
C PRO A 17 -1.59 -2.50 12.68
N HIS A 18 -2.58 -1.62 12.84
CA HIS A 18 -3.56 -1.64 13.93
C HIS A 18 -4.70 -2.61 13.57
N PHE A 19 -4.37 -3.90 13.42
CA PHE A 19 -5.27 -4.99 13.07
C PHE A 19 -5.20 -6.10 14.12
N GLY A 20 -6.29 -6.84 14.32
CA GLY A 20 -6.35 -7.95 15.26
C GLY A 20 -5.25 -8.99 15.00
N CYS A 21 -5.02 -9.38 13.75
CA CYS A 21 -3.97 -10.33 13.36
C CYS A 21 -2.53 -9.85 13.66
N TYR A 22 -2.31 -8.56 13.88
CA TYR A 22 -1.04 -7.99 14.36
C TYR A 22 -0.97 -7.85 15.89
N GLY A 23 -1.99 -8.34 16.61
CA GLY A 23 -2.04 -8.33 18.07
C GLY A 23 -2.70 -7.09 18.67
N ASP A 24 -3.32 -6.22 17.86
CA ASP A 24 -4.13 -5.11 18.36
C ASP A 24 -5.42 -5.65 18.99
N LYS A 25 -5.69 -5.24 20.23
CA LYS A 25 -6.82 -5.77 21.02
C LYS A 25 -8.11 -4.95 20.85
N VAL A 26 -8.00 -3.80 20.21
CA VAL A 26 -9.07 -2.82 20.08
C VAL A 26 -9.65 -2.83 18.66
N ALA A 27 -8.81 -3.16 17.68
CA ALA A 27 -9.18 -3.24 16.26
C ALA A 27 -10.28 -4.29 16.00
N ARG A 28 -11.28 -3.92 15.22
CA ARG A 28 -12.36 -4.81 14.76
C ARG A 28 -12.14 -5.12 13.28
N THR A 29 -11.30 -6.13 13.00
CA THR A 29 -10.80 -6.43 11.65
C THR A 29 -10.99 -7.90 11.25
N PRO A 30 -12.23 -8.45 11.30
CA PRO A 30 -12.47 -9.87 11.09
C PRO A 30 -12.05 -10.38 9.69
N SER A 31 -12.20 -9.55 8.64
CA SER A 31 -11.80 -9.96 7.28
C SER A 31 -10.28 -10.04 7.12
N LEU A 32 -9.55 -9.09 7.69
CA LEU A 32 -8.08 -9.11 7.75
C LEU A 32 -7.57 -10.26 8.59
N ASP A 33 -8.20 -10.52 9.73
CA ASP A 33 -7.83 -11.61 10.65
C ASP A 33 -8.06 -12.97 9.98
N GLN A 34 -9.16 -13.15 9.25
CA GLN A 34 -9.41 -14.36 8.46
C GLN A 34 -8.38 -14.50 7.34
N LEU A 35 -8.11 -13.43 6.58
CA LEU A 35 -7.13 -13.47 5.50
C LEU A 35 -5.74 -13.85 6.02
N ALA A 36 -5.33 -13.36 7.19
CA ALA A 36 -4.08 -13.73 7.84
C ALA A 36 -4.08 -15.18 8.32
N ALA A 37 -5.21 -15.67 8.82
CA ALA A 37 -5.36 -17.06 9.23
C ALA A 37 -5.28 -18.05 8.04
N GLU A 38 -5.70 -17.62 6.86
CA GLU A 38 -5.63 -18.39 5.61
C GLU A 38 -4.30 -18.21 4.85
N GLY A 39 -3.48 -17.23 5.23
CA GLY A 39 -2.25 -16.84 4.54
C GLY A 39 -1.07 -16.61 5.47
N ALA A 40 -0.19 -15.72 5.07
CA ALA A 40 0.96 -15.30 5.86
C ALA A 40 0.96 -13.80 6.07
N LEU A 41 1.38 -13.33 7.26
CA LEU A 41 1.62 -11.94 7.55
C LEU A 41 3.10 -11.65 7.79
N TRP A 42 3.57 -10.48 7.34
CA TRP A 42 4.92 -9.99 7.59
C TRP A 42 4.90 -8.91 8.66
N THR A 43 5.68 -9.10 9.71
CA THR A 43 5.77 -8.13 10.81
C THR A 43 6.67 -6.94 10.50
N ARG A 44 7.49 -7.04 9.44
CA ARG A 44 8.54 -6.07 9.08
C ARG A 44 8.53 -5.69 7.61
N ALA A 45 7.38 -5.27 7.11
CA ALA A 45 7.26 -4.62 5.80
C ALA A 45 7.29 -3.09 5.95
N PHE A 46 8.00 -2.40 5.03
CA PHE A 46 8.24 -0.97 5.12
C PHE A 46 8.10 -0.27 3.77
N SER A 47 7.43 0.87 3.78
CA SER A 47 7.35 1.77 2.64
C SER A 47 8.69 2.50 2.40
N THR A 48 8.94 2.84 1.15
CA THR A 48 10.12 3.62 0.74
C THR A 48 9.98 5.12 0.97
N ALA A 49 8.77 5.59 1.24
CA ALA A 49 8.48 6.98 1.52
C ALA A 49 7.26 7.09 2.44
N PRO A 50 7.23 8.07 3.36
CA PRO A 50 6.13 8.23 4.31
C PRO A 50 4.97 9.07 3.76
N VAL A 51 4.73 9.02 2.43
CA VAL A 51 3.70 9.80 1.76
C VAL A 51 3.28 9.17 0.44
N CYS A 52 2.02 9.40 0.02
CA CYS A 52 1.32 8.69 -1.05
C CYS A 52 2.10 8.60 -2.37
N SER A 53 2.29 9.71 -3.09
CA SER A 53 2.77 9.64 -4.47
C SER A 53 4.20 9.09 -4.60
N PRO A 54 5.18 9.44 -3.75
CA PRO A 54 6.47 8.77 -3.76
C PRO A 54 6.38 7.28 -3.42
N ALA A 55 5.59 6.89 -2.41
CA ALA A 55 5.42 5.49 -2.05
C ALA A 55 4.80 4.69 -3.21
N ARG A 56 3.71 5.21 -3.80
CA ARG A 56 2.98 4.55 -4.89
C ARG A 56 3.79 4.47 -6.18
N SER A 57 4.60 5.49 -6.50
CA SER A 57 5.53 5.42 -7.63
C SER A 57 6.57 4.31 -7.44
N GLY A 58 7.07 4.16 -6.22
CA GLY A 58 8.00 3.09 -5.88
C GLY A 58 7.38 1.70 -6.07
N VAL A 59 6.17 1.50 -5.55
CA VAL A 59 5.46 0.22 -5.65
C VAL A 59 5.16 -0.16 -7.10
N ILE A 60 4.63 0.77 -7.90
CA ILE A 60 4.21 0.45 -9.28
C ILE A 60 5.39 0.23 -10.25
N THR A 61 6.56 0.78 -9.93
CA THR A 61 7.77 0.64 -10.76
C THR A 61 8.78 -0.36 -10.22
N GLY A 62 8.66 -0.78 -8.94
CA GLY A 62 9.69 -1.59 -8.27
C GLY A 62 11.01 -0.84 -8.08
N MET A 63 10.98 0.51 -8.09
CA MET A 63 12.16 1.38 -8.02
C MET A 63 12.08 2.30 -6.80
N TYR A 64 13.22 2.68 -6.23
CA TYR A 64 13.23 3.74 -5.21
C TYR A 64 12.81 5.08 -5.84
N PRO A 65 11.91 5.84 -5.22
CA PRO A 65 11.45 7.14 -5.75
C PRO A 65 12.58 8.11 -6.06
N VAL A 66 13.64 8.10 -5.24
CA VAL A 66 14.83 8.94 -5.46
C VAL A 66 15.62 8.55 -6.71
N SER A 67 15.52 7.32 -7.18
CA SER A 67 16.21 6.83 -8.39
C SER A 67 15.51 7.23 -9.68
N ILE A 68 14.22 7.56 -9.60
CA ILE A 68 13.38 7.85 -10.77
C ILE A 68 12.79 9.27 -10.76
N GLY A 69 13.21 10.11 -9.79
CA GLY A 69 12.80 11.52 -9.72
C GLY A 69 11.40 11.76 -9.15
N THR A 70 10.77 10.74 -8.52
CA THR A 70 9.39 10.82 -7.99
C THR A 70 9.34 11.02 -6.47
N HIS A 71 10.43 11.49 -5.88
CA HIS A 71 10.61 11.61 -4.42
C HIS A 71 9.92 12.83 -3.78
N HIS A 72 9.37 13.74 -4.58
CA HIS A 72 8.56 14.86 -4.10
C HIS A 72 7.06 14.54 -4.16
N HIS A 73 6.29 15.10 -3.25
CA HIS A 73 4.86 14.83 -3.19
C HIS A 73 4.05 15.84 -4.02
N ARG A 74 3.23 15.34 -4.97
CA ARG A 74 2.21 16.07 -5.74
C ARG A 74 2.67 17.42 -6.29
N THR A 75 3.75 17.43 -7.00
CA THR A 75 4.34 18.64 -7.55
C THR A 75 3.63 19.19 -8.80
N GLY A 76 2.76 18.37 -9.43
CA GLY A 76 2.05 18.69 -10.68
C GLY A 76 0.61 19.15 -10.54
N SER A 77 0.06 19.27 -9.33
CA SER A 77 -1.38 19.42 -9.10
C SER A 77 -1.98 20.78 -9.50
N GLY A 78 -1.19 21.72 -9.98
CA GLY A 78 -1.70 23.06 -10.37
C GLY A 78 -2.21 23.93 -9.22
N GLU A 79 -2.37 23.37 -8.03
CA GLU A 79 -2.64 24.14 -6.83
C GLU A 79 -1.41 24.95 -6.46
N ARG A 80 -1.62 26.19 -6.04
CA ARG A 80 -0.55 27.06 -5.55
C ARG A 80 0.14 26.42 -4.36
N ILE A 81 1.27 25.80 -4.64
CA ILE A 81 2.16 25.34 -3.60
C ILE A 81 3.06 26.52 -3.24
N GLY A 82 2.53 27.46 -2.46
CA GLY A 82 3.24 28.60 -1.90
C GLY A 82 4.16 29.38 -2.85
N SER A 83 5.05 30.19 -2.28
CA SER A 83 6.00 31.04 -3.02
C SER A 83 7.16 30.29 -3.70
N LEU A 84 7.25 28.97 -3.55
CA LEU A 84 8.36 28.14 -4.06
C LEU A 84 7.97 27.32 -5.30
N ALA A 85 6.78 27.48 -5.84
CA ALA A 85 6.23 26.45 -6.69
C ALA A 85 6.38 26.73 -8.17
N TYR A 86 7.34 26.08 -8.75
CA TYR A 86 7.12 25.57 -10.10
C TYR A 86 6.40 24.23 -9.99
N SER A 87 5.15 24.17 -10.51
CA SER A 87 4.45 22.92 -10.71
C SER A 87 5.20 22.11 -11.76
N TYR A 88 5.48 20.83 -11.49
CA TYR A 88 6.07 19.90 -12.46
C TYR A 88 5.53 18.50 -12.23
N GLU A 89 5.44 17.72 -13.28
CA GLU A 89 5.29 16.27 -13.18
C GLU A 89 6.65 15.62 -13.34
N ALA A 90 6.89 14.57 -12.55
CA ALA A 90 8.11 13.80 -12.71
C ALA A 90 8.08 13.07 -14.05
N VAL A 91 9.17 13.17 -14.80
CA VAL A 91 9.40 12.37 -16.00
C VAL A 91 10.34 11.24 -15.63
N ILE A 92 9.81 10.05 -15.51
CA ILE A 92 10.61 8.88 -15.15
C ILE A 92 11.56 8.51 -16.31
N PRO A 93 12.68 7.83 -16.04
CA PRO A 93 13.59 7.35 -17.08
C PRO A 93 12.84 6.49 -18.11
N HIS A 94 13.13 6.66 -19.38
CA HIS A 94 12.41 6.03 -20.50
C HIS A 94 12.36 4.49 -20.46
N TYR A 95 13.29 3.87 -19.76
CA TYR A 95 13.35 2.41 -19.60
C TYR A 95 12.55 1.88 -18.41
N VAL A 96 12.10 2.77 -17.50
CA VAL A 96 11.27 2.41 -16.34
C VAL A 96 9.81 2.39 -16.78
N LYS A 97 9.12 1.31 -16.42
CA LYS A 97 7.69 1.10 -16.69
C LYS A 97 6.94 0.80 -15.41
N CYS A 98 5.62 0.99 -15.44
CA CYS A 98 4.73 0.36 -14.47
C CYS A 98 4.83 -1.17 -14.64
N PHE A 99 4.98 -1.92 -13.55
CA PHE A 99 5.13 -3.38 -13.70
C PHE A 99 3.88 -4.04 -14.30
N SER A 100 2.71 -3.41 -14.18
CA SER A 100 1.48 -3.83 -14.86
C SER A 100 1.62 -3.87 -16.39
N GLU A 101 2.46 -3.02 -17.00
CA GLU A 101 2.73 -3.07 -18.43
C GLU A 101 3.42 -4.39 -18.85
N TYR A 102 4.27 -4.95 -18.00
CA TYR A 102 4.89 -6.26 -18.27
C TYR A 102 3.88 -7.40 -18.10
N LEU A 103 2.97 -7.31 -17.11
CA LEU A 103 1.89 -8.28 -16.94
C LEU A 103 0.94 -8.25 -18.16
N ARG A 104 0.55 -7.05 -18.62
CA ARG A 104 -0.28 -6.89 -19.81
C ARG A 104 0.39 -7.44 -21.07
N ALA A 105 1.67 -7.17 -21.25
CA ALA A 105 2.44 -7.72 -22.37
C ALA A 105 2.49 -9.26 -22.35
N ASP A 106 2.32 -9.87 -21.19
CA ASP A 106 2.28 -11.32 -20.98
C ASP A 106 0.84 -11.88 -20.92
N GLY A 107 -0.17 -11.06 -21.25
CA GLY A 107 -1.57 -11.48 -21.43
C GLY A 107 -2.42 -11.43 -20.15
N TYR A 108 -2.00 -10.74 -19.11
CA TYR A 108 -2.87 -10.44 -17.95
C TYR A 108 -3.78 -9.27 -18.27
N TYR A 109 -5.05 -9.38 -17.88
CA TYR A 109 -5.94 -8.23 -17.76
C TYR A 109 -5.62 -7.45 -16.50
N CYS A 110 -5.26 -6.16 -16.61
CA CYS A 110 -4.84 -5.34 -15.50
C CYS A 110 -5.87 -4.22 -15.21
N SER A 111 -6.48 -4.22 -14.03
CA SER A 111 -7.42 -3.19 -13.60
C SER A 111 -7.00 -2.46 -12.33
N ASN A 112 -7.32 -1.18 -12.22
CA ASN A 112 -7.02 -0.34 -11.05
C ASN A 112 -8.25 0.48 -10.64
N ASN A 113 -8.73 0.27 -9.44
CA ASN A 113 -9.83 0.99 -8.81
C ASN A 113 -9.29 1.87 -7.67
N ALA A 114 -9.23 3.12 -7.80
CA ALA A 114 -9.22 4.09 -8.89
C ALA A 114 -7.94 4.95 -8.80
N LYS A 115 -7.26 4.89 -7.62
CA LYS A 115 -6.13 5.78 -7.31
C LYS A 115 -4.85 5.33 -7.99
N THR A 116 -4.21 6.21 -8.73
CA THR A 116 -2.84 6.04 -9.25
C THR A 116 -1.83 6.81 -8.38
N ASP A 117 -1.87 8.11 -8.40
CA ASP A 117 -1.04 9.00 -7.56
C ASP A 117 0.46 8.64 -7.61
N TYR A 118 1.00 8.46 -8.84
CA TYR A 118 2.38 7.98 -9.04
C TYR A 118 3.43 9.09 -9.15
N GLN A 119 3.07 10.36 -8.92
CA GLN A 119 3.93 11.53 -9.12
C GLN A 119 4.36 11.74 -10.58
N PHE A 120 4.04 10.84 -11.48
CA PHE A 120 4.18 10.95 -12.93
C PHE A 120 2.85 10.56 -13.58
N ALA A 121 2.60 11.08 -14.78
CA ALA A 121 1.43 10.69 -15.57
C ALA A 121 1.52 9.20 -15.92
N PRO A 122 0.59 8.35 -15.43
CA PRO A 122 0.63 6.93 -15.76
C PRO A 122 0.47 6.77 -17.27
N PRO A 123 1.34 5.95 -17.91
CA PRO A 123 1.22 5.70 -19.34
C PRO A 123 -0.11 4.99 -19.63
N ILE A 124 -0.70 5.27 -20.79
CA ILE A 124 -1.95 4.64 -21.26
C ILE A 124 -1.85 3.11 -21.30
N THR A 125 -0.64 2.60 -21.38
CA THR A 125 -0.35 1.16 -21.42
C THR A 125 -0.33 0.51 -20.04
N ALA A 126 -0.41 1.29 -18.94
CA ALA A 126 -0.29 0.74 -17.58
C ALA A 126 -1.49 -0.13 -17.18
N TRP A 127 -2.68 0.17 -17.65
CA TRP A 127 -3.92 -0.48 -17.27
C TRP A 127 -4.83 -0.73 -18.46
N ASP A 128 -5.60 -1.83 -18.44
CA ASP A 128 -6.70 -2.08 -19.36
C ASP A 128 -7.95 -1.34 -18.93
N ASP A 129 -8.15 -1.23 -17.60
CA ASP A 129 -9.26 -0.53 -16.97
C ASP A 129 -8.76 0.22 -15.73
N CYS A 130 -8.93 1.55 -15.72
CA CYS A 130 -8.46 2.40 -14.62
C CYS A 130 -9.50 3.47 -14.30
N GLY A 131 -10.13 3.35 -13.16
CA GLY A 131 -11.16 4.26 -12.70
C GLY A 131 -12.02 3.68 -11.59
N ALA A 132 -13.04 4.41 -11.16
CA ALA A 132 -13.93 4.01 -10.07
C ALA A 132 -14.71 2.71 -10.35
N THR A 133 -14.81 2.30 -11.60
CA THR A 133 -15.43 1.05 -12.03
C THR A 133 -14.45 -0.05 -12.41
N GLY A 134 -13.14 0.22 -12.27
CA GLY A 134 -12.09 -0.76 -12.58
C GLY A 134 -12.27 -2.04 -11.78
N HIS A 135 -12.37 -3.19 -12.47
CA HIS A 135 -12.70 -4.46 -11.83
C HIS A 135 -12.26 -5.65 -12.68
N TRP A 136 -11.89 -6.78 -12.04
CA TRP A 136 -11.56 -8.02 -12.77
C TRP A 136 -12.74 -8.58 -13.56
N ARG A 137 -14.00 -8.27 -13.17
CA ARG A 137 -15.22 -8.70 -13.90
C ARG A 137 -15.38 -8.00 -15.25
N ASN A 138 -14.64 -6.89 -15.50
CA ASN A 138 -14.70 -6.15 -16.76
C ASN A 138 -13.79 -6.74 -17.85
N ARG A 139 -13.02 -7.82 -17.55
CA ARG A 139 -12.16 -8.44 -18.53
C ARG A 139 -13.00 -9.04 -19.67
N PRO A 140 -12.56 -8.83 -20.93
CA PRO A 140 -13.29 -9.30 -22.10
C PRO A 140 -13.46 -10.83 -22.17
N ASP A 141 -12.43 -11.56 -21.73
CA ASP A 141 -12.43 -13.00 -21.60
C ASP A 141 -12.34 -13.42 -20.13
N THR A 142 -13.31 -14.19 -19.65
CA THR A 142 -13.35 -14.67 -18.27
C THR A 142 -12.26 -15.71 -17.97
N ASP A 143 -11.66 -16.31 -18.99
CA ASP A 143 -10.55 -17.25 -18.85
C ASP A 143 -9.19 -16.55 -18.71
N ASP A 144 -9.10 -15.27 -19.04
CA ASP A 144 -7.88 -14.48 -18.85
C ASP A 144 -7.56 -14.35 -17.37
N SER A 145 -6.28 -14.57 -17.03
CA SER A 145 -5.78 -14.24 -15.69
C SER A 145 -5.73 -12.73 -15.53
N PHE A 146 -5.96 -12.25 -14.30
CA PHE A 146 -5.99 -10.82 -14.01
C PHE A 146 -5.01 -10.39 -12.92
N PHE A 147 -4.63 -9.13 -12.98
CA PHE A 147 -4.06 -8.34 -11.90
C PHE A 147 -5.02 -7.19 -11.59
N ALA A 148 -5.70 -7.24 -10.47
CA ALA A 148 -6.67 -6.22 -10.05
C ALA A 148 -6.21 -5.52 -8.78
N VAL A 149 -6.30 -4.18 -8.78
CA VAL A 149 -5.95 -3.33 -7.64
C VAL A 149 -7.20 -2.61 -7.14
N PHE A 150 -7.45 -2.70 -5.83
CA PHE A 150 -8.45 -1.90 -5.14
C PHE A 150 -7.79 -1.04 -4.08
N ASN A 151 -7.95 0.27 -4.21
CA ASN A 151 -7.41 1.25 -3.28
C ASN A 151 -8.51 1.71 -2.33
N LEU A 152 -8.51 1.21 -1.09
CA LEU A 152 -9.51 1.54 -0.09
C LEU A 152 -9.18 2.90 0.55
N GLY A 153 -9.77 3.96 0.01
CA GLY A 153 -9.49 5.34 0.44
C GLY A 153 -10.14 5.74 1.76
N GLN A 154 -10.88 4.84 2.43
CA GLN A 154 -11.57 5.17 3.67
C GLN A 154 -10.60 5.54 4.80
N THR A 155 -9.44 4.92 4.85
CA THR A 155 -8.39 5.18 5.84
C THR A 155 -7.55 6.43 5.56
N HIS A 156 -7.73 7.08 4.39
CA HIS A 156 -7.01 8.30 4.01
C HIS A 156 -7.26 9.45 5.02
N GLU A 157 -6.23 10.27 5.25
CA GLU A 157 -6.26 11.39 6.22
C GLU A 157 -7.46 12.32 6.06
N SER A 158 -7.99 12.49 4.84
CA SER A 158 -9.17 13.35 4.60
C SER A 158 -10.43 12.87 5.34
N ASN A 159 -10.46 11.63 5.79
CA ASN A 159 -11.55 11.05 6.57
C ASN A 159 -11.29 11.09 8.09
N MET A 160 -10.18 11.68 8.50
CA MET A 160 -9.83 11.93 9.90
C MET A 160 -10.36 13.26 10.42
N TRP A 161 -10.75 14.16 9.54
CA TRP A 161 -11.27 15.49 9.88
C TRP A 161 -12.71 15.41 10.36
N GLU A 162 -13.10 16.31 11.24
CA GLU A 162 -14.49 16.40 11.76
C GLU A 162 -15.46 16.78 10.66
N GLU A 163 -15.00 17.62 9.74
CA GLU A 163 -15.80 18.11 8.61
C GLU A 163 -15.03 17.94 7.32
N LYS A 164 -15.76 17.63 6.25
CA LYS A 164 -15.26 17.62 4.88
C LYS A 164 -16.26 18.35 4.00
N ASN A 165 -15.82 19.42 3.35
CA ASN A 165 -16.67 20.30 2.54
C ASN A 165 -17.87 20.88 3.33
N GLY A 166 -17.71 21.15 4.63
CA GLY A 166 -18.75 21.69 5.50
C GLY A 166 -19.74 20.66 6.03
N GLU A 167 -19.54 19.37 5.74
CA GLU A 167 -20.36 18.28 6.25
C GLU A 167 -19.58 17.43 7.25
N PRO A 168 -20.19 16.97 8.36
CA PRO A 168 -19.57 16.05 9.28
C PRO A 168 -19.17 14.75 8.59
N VAL A 169 -17.89 14.37 8.73
CA VAL A 169 -17.41 13.07 8.19
C VAL A 169 -17.92 11.93 9.05
N TRP A 170 -17.99 12.17 10.39
CA TRP A 170 -18.48 11.22 11.37
C TRP A 170 -19.45 11.92 12.32
N PRO A 171 -20.75 11.69 12.20
CA PRO A 171 -21.73 12.31 13.10
C PRO A 171 -21.59 11.82 14.53
N GLU A 172 -21.22 10.57 14.75
CA GLU A 172 -21.02 9.98 16.08
C GLU A 172 -19.78 9.07 16.09
N LEU A 173 -19.03 9.11 17.19
CA LEU A 173 -17.95 8.18 17.47
C LEU A 173 -18.52 6.98 18.23
N ASP A 174 -18.79 5.88 17.55
CA ASP A 174 -19.17 4.58 18.15
C ASP A 174 -17.89 3.83 18.53
N PHE A 175 -17.20 4.33 19.56
CA PHE A 175 -15.95 3.74 20.01
C PHE A 175 -15.68 4.03 21.49
N ASP A 176 -15.26 3.02 22.25
CA ASP A 176 -14.85 3.19 23.63
C ASP A 176 -13.47 3.90 23.72
N LEU A 177 -13.47 5.18 24.06
CA LEU A 177 -12.26 5.98 24.14
C LEU A 177 -11.31 5.52 25.25
N GLU A 178 -11.81 4.87 26.30
CA GLU A 178 -10.99 4.37 27.40
C GLU A 178 -10.21 3.11 27.02
N SER A 179 -10.67 2.36 26.02
CA SER A 179 -9.95 1.20 25.50
C SER A 179 -8.71 1.56 24.67
N ILE A 180 -8.55 2.82 24.26
CA ILE A 180 -7.48 3.27 23.37
C ILE A 180 -6.18 3.46 24.15
N GLU A 181 -5.13 2.77 23.73
CA GLU A 181 -3.76 3.01 24.17
C GLU A 181 -3.17 4.22 23.40
N VAL A 182 -2.96 5.33 24.09
CA VAL A 182 -2.36 6.53 23.50
C VAL A 182 -0.83 6.34 23.44
N PRO A 183 -0.20 6.39 22.25
CA PRO A 183 1.26 6.33 22.16
C PRO A 183 1.95 7.40 23.03
N PRO A 184 3.08 7.07 23.68
CA PRO A 184 3.71 7.95 24.69
C PRO A 184 4.24 9.29 24.15
N TYR A 185 4.33 9.44 22.83
CA TYR A 185 4.71 10.69 22.16
C TYR A 185 3.53 11.63 21.89
N PHE A 186 2.30 11.24 22.26
CA PHE A 186 1.11 12.10 22.24
C PHE A 186 0.69 12.49 23.64
N PRO A 187 0.11 13.68 23.82
CA PRO A 187 -0.60 13.99 25.06
C PRO A 187 -1.86 13.14 25.16
N ASP A 188 -2.08 12.52 26.31
CA ASP A 188 -3.31 11.76 26.56
C ASP A 188 -4.45 12.74 26.86
N THR A 189 -5.18 13.09 25.83
CA THR A 189 -6.34 13.99 25.88
C THR A 189 -7.51 13.37 25.14
N LYS A 190 -8.73 13.78 25.49
CA LYS A 190 -9.95 13.36 24.80
C LYS A 190 -9.84 13.55 23.29
N LYS A 191 -9.33 14.68 22.80
CA LYS A 191 -9.17 14.98 21.37
C LYS A 191 -8.22 14.00 20.66
N VAL A 192 -7.12 13.60 21.29
CA VAL A 192 -6.19 12.61 20.74
C VAL A 192 -6.84 11.24 20.69
N ARG A 193 -7.55 10.83 21.76
CA ARG A 193 -8.28 9.57 21.78
C ARG A 193 -9.36 9.51 20.69
N GLU A 194 -10.14 10.59 20.51
CA GLU A 194 -11.13 10.71 19.42
C GLU A 194 -10.49 10.57 18.04
N SER A 195 -9.31 11.17 17.83
CA SER A 195 -8.59 11.06 16.56
C SER A 195 -8.12 9.63 16.30
N ILE A 196 -7.63 8.92 17.32
CA ILE A 196 -7.24 7.52 17.21
C ILE A 196 -8.47 6.64 16.96
N ALA A 197 -9.59 6.89 17.68
CA ALA A 197 -10.85 6.17 17.47
C ALA A 197 -11.35 6.28 16.03
N ARG A 198 -11.29 7.47 15.43
CA ARG A 198 -11.64 7.66 14.00
C ARG A 198 -10.79 6.81 13.07
N ASN A 199 -9.49 6.69 13.36
CA ASN A 199 -8.62 5.82 12.57
C ASN A 199 -9.05 4.35 12.67
N TYR A 200 -9.38 3.85 13.86
CA TYR A 200 -9.92 2.50 14.03
C TYR A 200 -11.25 2.29 13.30
N MET A 201 -12.18 3.24 13.37
CA MET A 201 -13.45 3.16 12.65
C MET A 201 -13.25 3.15 11.13
N ASN A 202 -12.31 3.94 10.61
CA ASN A 202 -11.94 3.93 9.20
C ASN A 202 -11.35 2.58 8.77
N ILE A 203 -10.52 1.97 9.62
CA ILE A 203 -9.97 0.63 9.39
C ILE A 203 -11.08 -0.41 9.38
N GLU A 204 -12.01 -0.36 10.34
CA GLU A 204 -13.16 -1.28 10.39
C GLU A 204 -14.03 -1.18 9.13
N PHE A 205 -14.25 0.05 8.62
CA PHE A 205 -14.98 0.23 7.38
C PHE A 205 -14.25 -0.37 6.18
N ALA A 206 -12.95 -0.14 6.06
CA ALA A 206 -12.12 -0.70 5.00
C ALA A 206 -12.02 -2.25 5.11
N ASP A 207 -12.01 -2.80 6.32
CA ASP A 207 -12.06 -4.25 6.55
C ASP A 207 -13.35 -4.88 6.00
N ARG A 208 -14.50 -4.21 6.17
CA ARG A 208 -15.76 -4.66 5.57
C ARG A 208 -15.70 -4.67 4.04
N GLN A 209 -15.08 -3.63 3.43
CA GLN A 209 -14.88 -3.59 1.98
C GLN A 209 -13.95 -4.72 1.50
N LEU A 210 -12.90 -5.04 2.25
CA LEU A 210 -12.07 -6.23 1.98
C LEU A 210 -12.92 -7.50 2.01
N GLY A 211 -13.79 -7.67 3.01
CA GLY A 211 -14.68 -8.81 3.12
C GLY A 211 -15.64 -8.93 1.92
N GLU A 212 -16.14 -7.80 1.37
CA GLU A 212 -16.95 -7.77 0.16
C GLU A 212 -16.16 -8.23 -1.07
N LEU A 213 -14.91 -7.80 -1.22
CA LEU A 213 -14.04 -8.23 -2.32
C LEU A 213 -13.72 -9.73 -2.24
N MET A 214 -13.44 -10.25 -1.03
CA MET A 214 -13.19 -11.68 -0.85
C MET A 214 -14.44 -12.52 -1.20
N ARG A 215 -15.61 -12.08 -0.76
CA ARG A 215 -16.89 -12.73 -1.11
C ARG A 215 -17.15 -12.70 -2.62
N ALA A 216 -16.84 -11.58 -3.28
CA ALA A 216 -16.97 -11.48 -4.73
C ALA A 216 -16.04 -12.45 -5.49
N LEU A 217 -14.84 -12.72 -4.98
CA LEU A 217 -13.94 -13.76 -5.54
C LEU A 217 -14.52 -15.17 -5.37
N GLU A 218 -15.14 -15.45 -4.22
CA GLU A 218 -15.79 -16.74 -3.95
C GLU A 218 -17.02 -16.94 -4.87
N GLU A 219 -17.88 -15.93 -4.99
CA GLU A 219 -19.06 -15.95 -5.88
C GLU A 219 -18.66 -16.18 -7.35
N ASP A 220 -17.55 -15.63 -7.77
CA ASP A 220 -17.01 -15.81 -9.13
C ASP A 220 -16.28 -17.16 -9.31
N GLY A 221 -16.10 -17.95 -8.25
CA GLY A 221 -15.35 -19.21 -8.29
C GLY A 221 -13.82 -19.01 -8.53
N LEU A 222 -13.29 -17.85 -8.15
CA LEU A 222 -11.90 -17.44 -8.42
C LEU A 222 -11.00 -17.52 -7.20
N ALA A 223 -11.55 -17.68 -6.00
CA ALA A 223 -10.82 -17.57 -4.73
C ALA A 223 -9.63 -18.54 -4.64
N ASP A 224 -9.77 -19.79 -5.12
CA ASP A 224 -8.73 -20.81 -5.03
C ASP A 224 -7.57 -20.58 -6.03
N ASN A 225 -7.80 -19.80 -7.09
CA ASN A 225 -6.74 -19.46 -8.07
C ASN A 225 -6.30 -17.99 -7.96
N THR A 226 -6.62 -17.30 -6.87
CA THR A 226 -6.26 -15.89 -6.68
C THR A 226 -5.32 -15.73 -5.48
N ILE A 227 -4.18 -15.10 -5.73
CA ILE A 227 -3.25 -14.66 -4.68
C ILE A 227 -3.66 -13.26 -4.26
N VAL A 228 -3.97 -13.09 -2.98
CA VAL A 228 -4.44 -11.80 -2.43
C VAL A 228 -3.36 -11.16 -1.59
N PHE A 229 -3.05 -9.90 -1.90
CA PHE A 229 -2.13 -9.06 -1.12
C PHE A 229 -2.91 -7.94 -0.45
N VAL A 230 -2.73 -7.77 0.85
CA VAL A 230 -3.15 -6.58 1.59
C VAL A 230 -1.92 -5.83 2.07
N TRP A 231 -1.85 -4.53 1.79
CA TRP A 231 -0.74 -3.65 2.15
C TRP A 231 -1.20 -2.20 2.29
N THR A 232 -0.32 -1.31 2.76
CA THR A 232 -0.56 0.15 2.76
C THR A 232 0.58 0.90 2.09
N ASP A 233 0.28 2.07 1.56
CA ASP A 233 1.30 2.95 0.96
C ASP A 233 2.23 3.54 2.02
N HIS A 234 1.73 3.99 3.16
CA HIS A 234 2.51 4.51 4.30
C HIS A 234 1.64 4.56 5.57
N GLY A 235 2.21 5.07 6.68
CA GLY A 235 1.51 5.16 7.95
C GLY A 235 0.52 6.34 8.06
N PRO A 236 -0.33 6.35 9.12
CA PRO A 236 -1.45 7.27 9.27
C PRO A 236 -1.06 8.64 9.82
N MET A 237 -2.01 9.56 9.81
CA MET A 237 -1.99 10.79 10.63
C MET A 237 -2.55 10.48 12.04
N PRO A 238 -2.20 11.29 13.04
CA PRO A 238 -1.07 12.21 13.11
C PRO A 238 0.25 11.47 13.38
N ARG A 239 1.39 12.09 13.09
CA ARG A 239 2.76 11.62 13.39
C ARG A 239 3.19 10.26 12.80
N GLY A 240 2.48 9.72 11.83
CA GLY A 240 2.94 8.64 10.98
C GLY A 240 3.30 9.21 9.61
N LYS A 241 2.31 9.56 8.83
CA LYS A 241 2.45 10.21 7.53
C LYS A 241 3.43 11.40 7.60
N ARG A 242 4.24 11.56 6.56
CA ARG A 242 5.29 12.60 6.39
C ARG A 242 6.64 12.29 7.04
N TRP A 243 6.75 11.31 7.94
CA TRP A 243 7.98 11.06 8.67
C TRP A 243 8.48 9.62 8.49
N PRO A 244 9.78 9.39 8.24
CA PRO A 244 10.33 8.05 8.06
C PRO A 244 10.55 7.31 9.40
N TYR A 245 9.73 7.60 10.42
CA TYR A 245 9.62 6.78 11.61
C TYR A 245 8.85 5.48 11.29
N ASP A 246 8.92 4.48 12.16
CA ASP A 246 8.17 3.24 11.93
C ASP A 246 6.67 3.51 11.81
N SER A 247 6.12 4.44 12.59
CA SER A 247 4.72 4.88 12.47
C SER A 247 4.36 5.43 11.09
N GLY A 248 5.33 5.95 10.32
CA GLY A 248 5.10 6.53 9.01
C GLY A 248 5.40 5.62 7.84
N ILE A 249 6.20 4.57 8.05
CA ILE A 249 6.63 3.70 6.94
C ILE A 249 6.39 2.21 7.17
N ARG A 250 6.04 1.76 8.38
CA ARG A 250 5.70 0.35 8.60
C ARG A 250 4.34 0.06 7.99
N SER A 251 4.35 -0.82 6.98
CA SER A 251 3.16 -1.28 6.28
C SER A 251 2.70 -2.61 6.86
N PRO A 252 1.40 -2.83 7.11
CA PRO A 252 0.90 -4.18 7.15
C PRO A 252 1.19 -4.86 5.81
N LEU A 253 1.46 -6.14 5.83
CA LEU A 253 1.57 -6.96 4.63
C LEU A 253 1.03 -8.35 4.94
N ILE A 254 -0.07 -8.70 4.30
CA ILE A 254 -0.70 -10.02 4.40
C ILE A 254 -0.80 -10.57 2.98
N VAL A 255 -0.42 -11.83 2.81
CA VAL A 255 -0.53 -12.53 1.52
C VAL A 255 -1.26 -13.86 1.74
N ARG A 256 -2.42 -14.01 1.11
CA ARG A 256 -3.11 -15.28 0.97
C ARG A 256 -2.72 -15.89 -0.37
N TRP A 257 -2.12 -17.06 -0.33
CA TRP A 257 -1.77 -17.85 -1.52
C TRP A 257 -2.16 -19.30 -1.28
N PRO A 258 -3.34 -19.74 -1.77
CA PRO A 258 -3.94 -21.01 -1.37
C PRO A 258 -3.01 -22.23 -1.47
N ASP A 259 -2.27 -22.35 -2.56
CA ASP A 259 -1.40 -23.52 -2.80
C ASP A 259 0.08 -23.26 -2.48
N GLY A 260 0.44 -22.05 -2.06
CA GLY A 260 1.85 -21.66 -1.96
C GLY A 260 2.31 -21.24 -0.55
N LEU A 261 1.38 -20.88 0.34
CA LEU A 261 1.70 -20.45 1.71
C LEU A 261 0.78 -21.13 2.72
N PRO A 262 1.33 -21.74 3.77
CA PRO A 262 0.52 -22.27 4.88
C PRO A 262 -0.22 -21.15 5.59
N GLY A 263 -1.49 -21.35 5.92
CA GLY A 263 -2.29 -20.43 6.71
C GLY A 263 -1.72 -20.20 8.12
N GLY A 264 -1.97 -18.99 8.66
CA GLY A 264 -1.53 -18.58 9.99
C GLY A 264 -0.01 -18.40 10.14
N THR A 265 0.72 -18.27 9.03
CA THR A 265 2.17 -18.11 9.06
C THR A 265 2.54 -16.67 9.42
N VAL A 266 3.43 -16.49 10.41
CA VAL A 266 4.01 -15.19 10.75
C VAL A 266 5.47 -15.15 10.29
N ARG A 267 5.81 -14.13 9.50
CA ARG A 267 7.14 -13.92 8.93
C ARG A 267 7.77 -12.65 9.48
N ASP A 268 9.05 -12.69 9.78
CA ASP A 268 9.79 -11.59 10.38
C ASP A 268 10.89 -11.02 9.47
N GLU A 269 10.96 -11.49 8.23
CA GLU A 269 11.90 -10.98 7.23
C GLU A 269 11.57 -9.53 6.86
N LEU A 270 12.62 -8.77 6.58
CA LEU A 270 12.49 -7.41 6.08
C LEU A 270 12.00 -7.41 4.62
N VAL A 271 10.91 -6.69 4.38
CA VAL A 271 10.34 -6.44 3.05
C VAL A 271 10.22 -4.94 2.83
N SER A 272 10.63 -4.47 1.67
CA SER A 272 10.35 -3.12 1.19
C SER A 272 9.15 -3.14 0.24
N THR A 273 8.30 -2.13 0.26
CA THR A 273 7.12 -2.12 -0.63
C THR A 273 7.47 -2.12 -2.12
N ILE A 274 8.69 -1.73 -2.51
CA ILE A 274 9.17 -1.92 -3.90
C ILE A 274 9.36 -3.39 -4.28
N ASP A 275 9.38 -4.30 -3.30
CA ASP A 275 9.52 -5.74 -3.53
C ASP A 275 8.20 -6.39 -3.98
N LEU A 276 7.08 -5.69 -3.84
CA LEU A 276 5.77 -6.18 -4.26
C LEU A 276 5.70 -6.41 -5.78
N ALA A 277 6.18 -5.45 -6.58
CA ALA A 277 6.19 -5.56 -8.04
C ALA A 277 6.96 -6.79 -8.55
N PRO A 278 8.25 -6.99 -8.22
CA PRO A 278 8.99 -8.18 -8.66
C PRO A 278 8.44 -9.48 -8.05
N THR A 279 7.82 -9.42 -6.87
CA THR A 279 7.15 -10.60 -6.27
C THR A 279 5.96 -11.03 -7.10
N VAL A 280 5.09 -10.10 -7.51
CA VAL A 280 3.96 -10.41 -8.40
C VAL A 280 4.47 -10.98 -9.73
N MET A 281 5.47 -10.33 -10.34
CA MET A 281 6.06 -10.82 -11.58
C MET A 281 6.64 -12.25 -11.44
N SER A 282 7.29 -12.54 -10.30
CA SER A 282 7.80 -13.89 -9.98
C SER A 282 6.68 -14.93 -9.87
N LEU A 283 5.57 -14.57 -9.20
CA LEU A 283 4.41 -15.44 -9.04
C LEU A 283 3.67 -15.69 -10.37
N CYS A 284 3.64 -14.68 -11.23
CA CYS A 284 3.04 -14.76 -12.56
C CYS A 284 3.95 -15.42 -13.62
N GLY A 285 5.20 -15.71 -13.29
CA GLY A 285 6.19 -16.25 -14.24
C GLY A 285 6.70 -15.23 -15.26
N VAL A 286 6.46 -13.93 -15.01
CA VAL A 286 6.89 -12.83 -15.89
C VAL A 286 8.35 -12.47 -15.62
N GLU A 287 9.09 -12.13 -16.68
CA GLU A 287 10.50 -11.76 -16.54
C GLU A 287 10.67 -10.37 -15.94
N MET A 288 11.52 -10.28 -14.90
CA MET A 288 11.82 -9.00 -14.23
C MET A 288 12.90 -8.25 -14.99
N PRO A 289 12.71 -6.93 -15.26
CA PRO A 289 13.74 -6.12 -15.91
C PRO A 289 14.92 -5.91 -14.96
N ARG A 290 16.15 -5.92 -15.49
CA ARG A 290 17.40 -5.83 -14.71
C ARG A 290 17.56 -4.54 -13.92
N HIS A 291 16.88 -3.46 -14.29
CA HIS A 291 16.95 -2.17 -13.60
C HIS A 291 16.05 -2.10 -12.36
N MET A 292 15.12 -3.05 -12.18
CA MET A 292 14.23 -3.07 -11.02
C MET A 292 15.06 -3.26 -9.74
N GLN A 293 14.79 -2.42 -8.72
CA GLN A 293 15.54 -2.41 -7.45
C GLN A 293 14.86 -3.22 -6.36
N GLY A 294 13.58 -3.50 -6.54
CA GLY A 294 12.83 -4.45 -5.71
C GLY A 294 13.35 -5.86 -5.90
N ARG A 295 13.13 -6.72 -4.90
CA ARG A 295 13.49 -8.15 -4.88
C ARG A 295 12.25 -8.99 -4.65
N ALA A 296 12.07 -10.04 -5.42
CA ALA A 296 10.99 -10.97 -5.17
C ALA A 296 11.22 -11.72 -3.83
N PHE A 297 10.23 -11.75 -2.96
CA PHE A 297 10.28 -12.52 -1.70
C PHE A 297 9.39 -13.77 -1.73
N LEU A 298 8.60 -13.95 -2.80
CA LEU A 298 7.79 -15.14 -3.09
C LEU A 298 7.91 -15.55 -4.56
N GLY A 299 7.51 -16.78 -4.85
CA GLY A 299 7.53 -17.34 -6.22
C GLY A 299 8.86 -17.95 -6.60
N ALA A 300 8.96 -18.39 -7.86
CA ALA A 300 10.11 -19.15 -8.36
C ALA A 300 11.42 -18.34 -8.41
N LYS A 301 11.32 -17.01 -8.43
CA LYS A 301 12.47 -16.09 -8.47
C LYS A 301 12.70 -15.39 -7.13
N ALA A 302 12.19 -15.96 -6.01
CA ALA A 302 12.40 -15.41 -4.69
C ALA A 302 13.89 -15.33 -4.34
N GLU A 303 14.30 -14.19 -3.80
CA GLU A 303 15.67 -13.90 -3.39
C GLU A 303 15.83 -14.03 -1.86
N ALA A 304 17.08 -14.00 -1.39
CA ALA A 304 17.37 -13.96 0.04
C ALA A 304 16.74 -12.71 0.70
N PRO A 305 16.27 -12.83 1.95
CA PRO A 305 15.71 -11.71 2.69
C PRO A 305 16.66 -10.50 2.73
N ARG A 306 16.10 -9.30 2.76
CA ARG A 306 16.86 -8.07 2.91
C ARG A 306 17.53 -7.98 4.29
N GLU A 307 18.76 -7.50 4.33
CA GLU A 307 19.39 -7.08 5.58
C GLU A 307 18.95 -5.67 5.98
N TYR A 308 18.70 -4.82 4.98
CA TYR A 308 18.30 -3.42 5.18
C TYR A 308 17.14 -3.03 4.27
N VAL A 309 16.29 -2.15 4.78
CA VAL A 309 15.30 -1.39 4.02
C VAL A 309 15.60 0.10 4.14
N TYR A 310 15.25 0.85 3.10
CA TYR A 310 15.57 2.26 2.97
C TYR A 310 14.30 3.08 2.73
N ALA A 311 14.23 4.26 3.34
CA ALA A 311 13.17 5.22 3.08
C ALA A 311 13.74 6.62 2.91
N ALA A 312 13.05 7.42 2.12
CA ALA A 312 13.40 8.80 1.86
C ALA A 312 12.20 9.71 2.02
N ARG A 313 12.44 10.90 2.53
CA ARG A 313 11.55 12.03 2.47
C ARG A 313 12.34 13.20 1.90
N ASP A 314 11.74 13.93 0.99
CA ASP A 314 12.29 15.20 0.50
C ASP A 314 11.23 16.28 0.66
N ARG A 315 10.69 16.81 -0.43
CA ARG A 315 9.64 17.81 -0.34
C ARG A 315 8.28 17.17 -0.04
N TYR A 316 7.62 17.71 0.96
CA TYR A 316 6.19 17.51 1.20
C TYR A 316 5.53 18.89 1.31
N ASP A 317 4.44 19.12 0.59
CA ASP A 317 3.84 20.43 0.43
C ASP A 317 4.89 21.48 0.00
N GLU A 318 5.03 22.57 0.74
CA GLU A 318 5.95 23.67 0.45
C GLU A 318 7.33 23.51 1.07
N MET A 319 7.48 22.52 1.96
CA MET A 319 8.67 22.40 2.79
C MET A 319 9.65 21.34 2.25
N TYR A 320 10.86 21.79 1.99
CA TYR A 320 11.99 20.90 1.75
C TYR A 320 12.56 20.43 3.10
N ASP A 321 12.66 19.13 3.25
CA ASP A 321 13.27 18.51 4.42
C ASP A 321 13.87 17.16 3.99
N THR A 322 15.09 17.22 3.53
CA THR A 322 15.78 16.05 2.98
C THR A 322 16.17 15.09 4.10
N VAL A 323 15.44 14.00 4.20
CA VAL A 323 15.65 12.96 5.21
C VAL A 323 15.88 11.61 4.54
N ARG A 324 16.84 10.87 5.04
CA ARG A 324 17.13 9.49 4.64
C ARG A 324 17.09 8.58 5.84
N ALA A 325 16.52 7.41 5.67
CA ALA A 325 16.47 6.39 6.70
C ALA A 325 16.97 5.05 6.17
N VAL A 326 17.73 4.34 7.00
CA VAL A 326 18.08 2.95 6.82
C VAL A 326 17.67 2.17 8.06
N ARG A 327 17.13 0.98 7.87
CA ARG A 327 16.63 0.13 8.94
C ARG A 327 17.03 -1.34 8.71
N ASP A 328 17.55 -1.97 9.75
CA ASP A 328 17.68 -3.43 9.86
C ASP A 328 16.55 -4.01 10.73
N LYS A 329 16.64 -5.25 11.17
CA LYS A 329 15.63 -5.88 12.03
C LYS A 329 15.51 -5.24 13.43
N ARG A 330 16.55 -4.53 13.90
CA ARG A 330 16.63 -4.02 15.27
C ARG A 330 16.76 -2.50 15.34
N PHE A 331 17.61 -1.91 14.48
CA PHE A 331 17.97 -0.50 14.52
C PHE A 331 17.46 0.26 13.30
N LYS A 332 17.20 1.54 13.49
CA LYS A 332 16.94 2.51 12.44
C LYS A 332 17.84 3.72 12.63
N TYR A 333 18.51 4.12 11.56
CA TYR A 333 19.24 5.37 11.51
C TYR A 333 18.51 6.34 10.59
N ILE A 334 18.28 7.55 11.06
CA ILE A 334 17.64 8.64 10.32
C ILE A 334 18.60 9.81 10.26
N ARG A 335 18.83 10.34 9.07
CA ARG A 335 19.70 11.50 8.84
C ARG A 335 18.92 12.62 8.14
N HIS A 336 18.98 13.81 8.72
CA HIS A 336 18.55 15.07 8.11
C HIS A 336 19.75 15.75 7.43
N TYR A 337 19.55 16.37 6.27
CA TYR A 337 20.59 17.02 5.47
C TYR A 337 20.38 18.51 5.40
#